data_ff6e984b00e98c8df7457cd51a3bf4b8
#
_entry.id   ff6e984b00e98c8df7457cd51a3bf4b8
#
_cell.length_a   1.000
_cell.length_b   1.000
_cell.length_c   1.000
_cell.angle_alpha   90.00
_cell.angle_beta   90.00
_cell.angle_gamma   90.00
#
_symmetry.space_group_name_H-M   'P 1'
#
loop_
_entity.id
_entity.type
_entity.pdbx_description
1 polymer ?
#
loop_
_entity_poly.entity_id
_entity_poly.type
_entity_poly.pdbx_seq_one_letter_code
_entity_poly.pdbx_strand_id
1 'polypeptide(L)'
;SGVHLATTAASSADSSLPIGTPTGYQVRATDRLANTSDWLAGPLVKASVAQQISSAISWTGTWHGVTSTAASGGSLRYATSSGASAKYQFTGSSIAWVASRGTTRGKAKVYIDGVYATTVNLWASTGHSRAIVYARSWSTSGAHSIGIVVVGTAGHPRVDVDAFVRLTPA
;
A
#
# COMPACT_ATOMS: atom_id res chain seq x y z
N SER A 1 -19.44 18.23 -6.49
CA SER A 1 -18.76 19.20 -5.61
C SER A 1 -17.33 18.70 -5.40
N GLY A 2 -16.35 19.44 -5.95
CA GLY A 2 -14.94 19.13 -5.75
C GLY A 2 -14.46 19.62 -4.38
N VAL A 3 -13.59 18.84 -3.72
CA VAL A 3 -12.85 19.29 -2.55
C VAL A 3 -11.61 20.02 -3.05
N HIS A 4 -11.43 21.26 -2.65
CA HIS A 4 -10.20 22.02 -2.90
C HIS A 4 -9.13 21.53 -1.92
N LEU A 5 -8.09 20.85 -2.41
CA LEU A 5 -7.13 20.17 -1.56
C LEU A 5 -5.97 21.06 -1.09
N ALA A 6 -5.46 21.95 -1.89
CA ALA A 6 -4.43 22.91 -1.50
C ALA A 6 -4.19 23.97 -2.58
N THR A 7 -3.79 25.17 -2.16
CA THR A 7 -3.00 26.10 -2.96
C THR A 7 -1.58 26.03 -2.43
N THR A 8 -0.66 25.43 -3.19
CA THR A 8 0.72 25.22 -2.73
C THR A 8 1.71 25.44 -3.86
N ALA A 9 2.91 25.91 -3.52
CA ALA A 9 4.06 25.88 -4.39
C ALA A 9 4.73 24.48 -4.45
N ALA A 10 4.25 23.52 -3.67
CA ALA A 10 4.75 22.15 -3.70
C ALA A 10 4.34 21.42 -4.99
N SER A 11 5.20 20.55 -5.48
CA SER A 11 4.97 19.74 -6.69
C SER A 11 4.06 18.52 -6.43
N SER A 12 3.64 18.28 -5.20
CA SER A 12 2.78 17.16 -4.81
C SER A 12 1.83 17.54 -3.68
N ALA A 13 0.68 16.89 -3.63
CA ALA A 13 -0.27 16.96 -2.53
C ALA A 13 -0.78 15.56 -2.20
N ASP A 14 -0.89 15.25 -0.92
CA ASP A 14 -1.45 13.98 -0.43
C ASP A 14 -2.94 14.15 -0.11
N SER A 15 -3.72 13.14 -0.47
CA SER A 15 -5.15 13.10 -0.20
C SER A 15 -5.60 11.68 0.11
N SER A 16 -6.60 11.56 0.99
CA SER A 16 -7.26 10.28 1.24
C SER A 16 -8.21 9.93 0.08
N LEU A 17 -8.16 8.65 -0.37
CA LEU A 17 -9.09 8.11 -1.36
C LEU A 17 -10.17 7.29 -0.68
N PRO A 18 -11.47 7.55 -0.96
CA PRO A 18 -12.54 6.67 -0.50
C PRO A 18 -12.41 5.30 -1.17
N ILE A 19 -12.50 4.24 -0.37
CA ILE A 19 -12.44 2.86 -0.86
C ILE A 19 -13.72 2.52 -1.63
N GLY A 20 -13.56 1.92 -2.80
CA GLY A 20 -14.67 1.44 -3.62
C GLY A 20 -15.38 2.49 -4.46
N THR A 21 -15.06 3.76 -4.31
CA THR A 21 -15.69 4.86 -5.06
C THR A 21 -14.73 5.38 -6.15
N PRO A 22 -15.18 5.53 -7.40
CA PRO A 22 -14.41 6.21 -8.44
C PRO A 22 -14.04 7.63 -8.00
N THR A 23 -12.76 7.95 -8.07
CA THR A 23 -12.23 9.26 -7.66
C THR A 23 -11.23 9.74 -8.69
N GLY A 24 -11.29 11.03 -9.03
CA GLY A 24 -10.33 11.68 -9.91
C GLY A 24 -9.83 12.98 -9.31
N TYR A 25 -8.75 13.49 -9.85
CA TYR A 25 -8.16 14.76 -9.49
C TYR A 25 -8.18 15.71 -10.68
N GLN A 26 -8.26 16.97 -10.38
CA GLN A 26 -8.04 18.03 -11.35
C GLN A 26 -6.98 18.99 -10.80
N VAL A 27 -6.10 19.46 -11.65
CA VAL A 27 -5.08 20.44 -11.28
C VAL A 27 -5.21 21.67 -12.18
N ARG A 28 -4.91 22.83 -11.64
CA ARG A 28 -4.68 24.07 -12.40
C ARG A 28 -3.51 24.82 -11.79
N ALA A 29 -2.82 25.60 -12.58
CA ALA A 29 -1.76 26.49 -12.14
C ALA A 29 -2.30 27.92 -12.01
N THR A 30 -1.78 28.65 -11.03
CA THR A 30 -1.97 30.11 -10.90
C THR A 30 -0.60 30.74 -10.83
N ASP A 31 -0.31 31.73 -11.69
CA ASP A 31 0.95 32.44 -11.65
C ASP A 31 0.95 33.56 -10.59
N ARG A 32 2.06 34.25 -10.44
CA ARG A 32 2.20 35.37 -9.47
C ARG A 32 1.36 36.59 -9.79
N LEU A 33 0.86 36.69 -11.01
CA LEU A 33 -0.02 37.76 -11.48
C LEU A 33 -1.51 37.39 -11.38
N ALA A 34 -1.79 36.25 -10.73
CA ALA A 34 -3.12 35.67 -10.54
C ALA A 34 -3.80 35.16 -11.84
N ASN A 35 -3.05 34.98 -12.94
CA ASN A 35 -3.57 34.30 -14.11
C ASN A 35 -3.70 32.82 -13.81
N THR A 36 -4.81 32.20 -14.16
CA THR A 36 -5.07 30.77 -13.92
C THR A 36 -5.17 30.02 -15.24
N SER A 37 -4.58 28.82 -15.29
CA SER A 37 -4.81 27.88 -16.38
C SER A 37 -6.20 27.26 -16.31
N ASP A 38 -6.63 26.61 -17.37
CA ASP A 38 -7.76 25.67 -17.34
C ASP A 38 -7.48 24.50 -16.40
N TRP A 39 -8.55 23.85 -15.95
CA TRP A 39 -8.45 22.61 -15.18
C TRP A 39 -8.00 21.45 -16.08
N LEU A 40 -6.92 20.78 -15.68
CA LEU A 40 -6.50 19.52 -16.29
C LEU A 40 -6.98 18.36 -15.42
N ALA A 41 -7.85 17.51 -15.99
CA ALA A 41 -8.36 16.33 -15.31
C ALA A 41 -7.35 15.15 -15.40
N GLY A 42 -7.08 14.52 -14.28
CA GLY A 42 -6.41 13.24 -14.21
C GLY A 42 -7.37 12.07 -14.45
N PRO A 43 -6.85 10.84 -14.55
CA PRO A 43 -7.68 9.67 -14.73
C PRO A 43 -8.56 9.40 -13.50
N LEU A 44 -9.76 8.85 -13.73
CA LEU A 44 -10.58 8.28 -12.66
C LEU A 44 -9.98 6.95 -12.22
N VAL A 45 -9.81 6.79 -10.91
CA VAL A 45 -9.30 5.56 -10.30
C VAL A 45 -10.22 5.11 -9.17
N LYS A 46 -10.23 3.80 -8.95
CA LYS A 46 -10.96 3.16 -7.85
C LYS A 46 -9.99 2.41 -6.95
N ALA A 47 -9.98 2.76 -5.66
CA ALA A 47 -9.20 2.04 -4.65
C ALA A 47 -9.96 0.80 -4.15
N SER A 48 -9.28 -0.33 -4.07
CA SER A 48 -9.82 -1.59 -3.52
C SER A 48 -8.84 -2.19 -2.53
N VAL A 49 -9.35 -2.73 -1.43
CA VAL A 49 -8.57 -3.35 -0.35
C VAL A 49 -8.76 -4.86 -0.38
N ALA A 50 -7.67 -5.61 -0.44
CA ALA A 50 -7.64 -7.04 -0.16
C ALA A 50 -7.12 -7.23 1.28
N GLN A 51 -8.02 -7.59 2.18
CA GLN A 51 -7.68 -7.93 3.56
C GLN A 51 -6.90 -9.24 3.61
N GLN A 52 -6.16 -9.49 4.67
CA GLN A 52 -5.35 -10.70 4.89
C GLN A 52 -6.15 -12.03 4.84
N ILE A 53 -7.47 -11.97 4.88
CA ILE A 53 -8.37 -13.12 4.70
C ILE A 53 -8.79 -13.35 3.23
N SER A 54 -8.37 -12.49 2.31
CA SER A 54 -8.74 -12.61 0.89
C SER A 54 -8.19 -13.91 0.30
N SER A 55 -9.02 -14.63 -0.45
CA SER A 55 -8.64 -15.85 -1.18
C SER A 55 -7.64 -15.57 -2.33
N ALA A 56 -7.49 -14.31 -2.73
CA ALA A 56 -6.50 -13.89 -3.72
C ALA A 56 -5.06 -13.80 -3.15
N ILE A 57 -4.90 -14.00 -1.82
CA ILE A 57 -3.60 -14.05 -1.16
C ILE A 57 -3.26 -15.50 -0.88
N SER A 58 -2.17 -15.99 -1.45
CA SER A 58 -1.59 -17.30 -1.12
C SER A 58 -0.49 -17.14 -0.06
N TRP A 59 -0.45 -18.10 0.87
CA TRP A 59 0.44 -18.10 2.01
C TRP A 59 1.33 -19.35 1.98
N THR A 60 2.62 -19.18 2.25
CA THR A 60 3.60 -20.27 2.36
C THR A 60 4.32 -20.15 3.70
N GLY A 61 4.55 -21.28 4.38
CA GLY A 61 5.10 -21.29 5.75
C GLY A 61 4.03 -21.01 6.80
N THR A 62 4.46 -20.79 8.04
CA THR A 62 3.54 -20.59 9.18
C THR A 62 3.22 -19.12 9.35
N TRP A 63 1.93 -18.78 9.25
CA TRP A 63 1.37 -17.47 9.49
C TRP A 63 0.33 -17.53 10.60
N HIS A 64 0.39 -16.58 11.52
CA HIS A 64 -0.52 -16.46 12.67
C HIS A 64 -1.49 -15.29 12.45
N GLY A 65 -2.77 -15.52 12.72
CA GLY A 65 -3.79 -14.45 12.72
C GLY A 65 -3.80 -13.71 14.06
N VAL A 66 -4.02 -12.41 14.00
CA VAL A 66 -4.20 -11.55 15.18
C VAL A 66 -5.38 -10.62 14.96
N THR A 67 -6.32 -10.62 15.89
CA THR A 67 -7.40 -9.64 15.97
C THR A 67 -6.87 -8.36 16.61
N SER A 68 -7.10 -7.21 15.97
CA SER A 68 -6.69 -5.90 16.47
C SER A 68 -7.54 -4.81 15.85
N THR A 69 -8.15 -3.98 16.66
CA THR A 69 -8.92 -2.81 16.20
C THR A 69 -8.03 -1.77 15.49
N ALA A 70 -6.73 -1.82 15.73
CA ALA A 70 -5.75 -0.98 15.04
C ALA A 70 -5.39 -1.49 13.63
N ALA A 71 -5.76 -2.74 13.28
CA ALA A 71 -5.53 -3.29 11.95
C ALA A 71 -6.64 -2.89 10.96
N SER A 72 -6.33 -2.91 9.68
CA SER A 72 -7.32 -2.77 8.61
C SER A 72 -8.28 -3.96 8.65
N GLY A 73 -9.59 -3.70 8.62
CA GLY A 73 -10.58 -4.78 8.74
C GLY A 73 -10.59 -5.53 10.06
N GLY A 74 -9.92 -5.02 11.13
CA GLY A 74 -9.97 -5.57 12.48
C GLY A 74 -9.04 -6.76 12.76
N SER A 75 -8.20 -7.17 11.81
CA SER A 75 -7.23 -8.26 11.99
C SER A 75 -6.10 -8.20 10.97
N LEU A 76 -4.99 -8.87 11.29
CA LEU A 76 -3.84 -9.01 10.40
C LEU A 76 -3.23 -10.42 10.51
N ARG A 77 -2.32 -10.78 9.62
CA ARG A 77 -1.46 -11.96 9.74
C ARG A 77 -0.01 -11.57 9.91
N TYR A 78 0.75 -12.39 10.65
CA TYR A 78 2.19 -12.22 10.78
C TYR A 78 2.92 -13.57 10.71
N ALA A 79 4.19 -13.50 10.31
CA ALA A 79 5.13 -14.59 10.38
C ALA A 79 6.46 -14.11 10.95
N THR A 80 7.24 -15.05 11.53
CA THR A 80 8.56 -14.80 12.11
C THR A 80 9.66 -15.65 11.47
N SER A 81 9.27 -16.75 10.82
CA SER A 81 10.21 -17.69 10.20
C SER A 81 10.72 -17.16 8.87
N SER A 82 12.04 -17.18 8.69
CA SER A 82 12.68 -16.84 7.42
C SER A 82 12.13 -17.70 6.29
N GLY A 83 11.86 -17.07 5.13
CA GLY A 83 11.29 -17.75 3.96
C GLY A 83 9.77 -17.88 3.97
N ALA A 84 9.08 -17.67 5.09
CA ALA A 84 7.62 -17.57 5.08
C ALA A 84 7.19 -16.45 4.11
N SER A 85 6.17 -16.69 3.28
CA SER A 85 5.79 -15.73 2.26
C SER A 85 4.28 -15.55 2.10
N ALA A 86 3.90 -14.36 1.66
CA ALA A 86 2.56 -14.01 1.21
C ALA A 86 2.65 -13.52 -0.24
N LYS A 87 1.78 -14.01 -1.13
CA LYS A 87 1.70 -13.55 -2.51
C LYS A 87 0.27 -13.15 -2.84
N TYR A 88 0.09 -11.92 -3.28
CA TYR A 88 -1.19 -11.39 -3.75
C TYR A 88 -1.14 -11.18 -5.26
N GLN A 89 -2.12 -11.75 -5.98
CA GLN A 89 -2.33 -11.56 -7.41
C GLN A 89 -3.47 -10.56 -7.62
N PHE A 90 -3.29 -9.61 -8.52
CA PHE A 90 -4.26 -8.54 -8.75
C PHE A 90 -4.19 -8.02 -10.18
N THR A 91 -5.26 -7.34 -10.60
CA THR A 91 -5.26 -6.48 -11.79
C THR A 91 -5.38 -5.04 -11.32
N GLY A 92 -4.52 -4.15 -11.81
CA GLY A 92 -4.53 -2.74 -11.41
C GLY A 92 -3.36 -1.95 -11.99
N SER A 93 -3.38 -0.65 -11.76
CA SER A 93 -2.30 0.28 -12.13
C SER A 93 -1.43 0.70 -10.94
N SER A 94 -1.77 0.25 -9.72
CA SER A 94 -0.98 0.52 -8.52
C SER A 94 -1.25 -0.53 -7.46
N ILE A 95 -0.25 -0.77 -6.60
CA ILE A 95 -0.32 -1.63 -5.43
C ILE A 95 0.37 -0.98 -4.25
N ALA A 96 -0.20 -1.14 -3.06
CA ALA A 96 0.44 -0.81 -1.80
C ALA A 96 0.32 -1.99 -0.82
N TRP A 97 1.40 -2.27 -0.08
CA TRP A 97 1.40 -3.19 1.06
C TRP A 97 1.21 -2.40 2.34
N VAL A 98 0.16 -2.74 3.08
CA VAL A 98 -0.17 -2.19 4.39
C VAL A 98 0.28 -3.16 5.47
N ALA A 99 1.04 -2.66 6.45
CA ALA A 99 1.56 -3.44 7.57
C ALA A 99 1.65 -2.59 8.84
N SER A 100 1.93 -3.25 9.98
CA SER A 100 2.34 -2.55 11.20
C SER A 100 3.85 -2.40 11.24
N ARG A 101 4.31 -1.27 11.79
CA ARG A 101 5.71 -1.03 12.14
C ARG A 101 5.86 -1.00 13.66
N GLY A 102 7.04 -1.31 14.18
CA GLY A 102 7.31 -1.28 15.63
C GLY A 102 8.60 -2.01 16.00
N THR A 103 8.93 -2.02 17.29
CA THR A 103 10.21 -2.52 17.84
C THR A 103 10.44 -4.02 17.64
N THR A 104 9.36 -4.81 17.50
CA THR A 104 9.46 -6.27 17.29
C THR A 104 9.42 -6.67 15.82
N ARG A 105 9.27 -5.70 14.89
CA ARG A 105 9.13 -5.93 13.44
C ARG A 105 10.50 -5.92 12.78
N GLY A 106 10.67 -6.82 11.82
CA GLY A 106 11.91 -7.01 11.09
C GLY A 106 11.81 -6.65 9.62
N LYS A 107 12.62 -7.31 8.80
CA LYS A 107 12.74 -7.05 7.38
C LYS A 107 11.99 -8.08 6.55
N ALA A 108 11.45 -7.62 5.43
CA ALA A 108 10.88 -8.49 4.39
C ALA A 108 11.40 -8.09 3.01
N LYS A 109 11.68 -9.09 2.16
CA LYS A 109 11.94 -8.87 0.74
C LYS A 109 10.61 -8.72 0.01
N VAL A 110 10.53 -7.72 -0.86
CA VAL A 110 9.37 -7.49 -1.74
C VAL A 110 9.74 -7.91 -3.15
N TYR A 111 8.85 -8.66 -3.77
CA TYR A 111 8.93 -9.09 -5.16
C TYR A 111 7.72 -8.55 -5.94
N ILE A 112 7.95 -8.05 -7.14
CA ILE A 112 6.92 -7.66 -8.08
C ILE A 112 7.04 -8.55 -9.31
N ASP A 113 5.96 -9.23 -9.66
CA ASP A 113 5.89 -10.15 -10.80
C ASP A 113 7.02 -11.22 -10.78
N GLY A 114 7.36 -11.66 -9.54
CA GLY A 114 8.43 -12.63 -9.30
C GLY A 114 9.85 -12.05 -9.26
N VAL A 115 10.04 -10.78 -9.60
CA VAL A 115 11.35 -10.12 -9.60
C VAL A 115 11.55 -9.38 -8.27
N TYR A 116 12.73 -9.53 -7.66
CA TYR A 116 13.09 -8.79 -6.44
C TYR A 116 13.06 -7.28 -6.71
N ALA A 117 12.30 -6.56 -5.89
CA ALA A 117 12.15 -5.11 -5.99
C ALA A 117 12.96 -4.38 -4.91
N THR A 118 12.84 -4.80 -3.65
CA THR A 118 13.50 -4.15 -2.52
C THR A 118 13.40 -4.98 -1.24
N THR A 119 14.10 -4.55 -0.19
CA THR A 119 13.90 -5.02 1.18
C THR A 119 13.30 -3.91 2.03
N VAL A 120 12.12 -4.13 2.57
CA VAL A 120 11.43 -3.22 3.48
C VAL A 120 11.80 -3.54 4.92
N ASN A 121 12.12 -2.52 5.72
CA ASN A 121 12.33 -2.64 7.15
C ASN A 121 11.09 -2.12 7.90
N LEU A 122 10.42 -3.01 8.64
CA LEU A 122 9.24 -2.67 9.43
C LEU A 122 9.59 -2.21 10.85
N TRP A 123 10.87 -2.26 11.23
CA TRP A 123 11.29 -1.75 12.54
C TRP A 123 11.00 -0.25 12.67
N ALA A 124 10.50 0.13 13.82
CA ALA A 124 10.33 1.52 14.23
C ALA A 124 10.40 1.59 15.77
N SER A 125 10.90 2.69 16.31
CA SER A 125 10.99 2.92 17.76
C SER A 125 9.61 3.05 18.42
N THR A 126 8.60 3.48 17.66
CA THR A 126 7.20 3.58 18.07
C THR A 126 6.30 2.73 17.17
N GLY A 127 5.18 2.26 17.72
CA GLY A 127 4.20 1.46 16.95
C GLY A 127 3.41 2.32 15.97
N HIS A 128 3.31 1.87 14.73
CA HIS A 128 2.47 2.46 13.69
C HIS A 128 1.65 1.36 13.03
N SER A 129 0.34 1.42 13.18
CA SER A 129 -0.59 0.51 12.50
C SER A 129 -1.05 1.08 11.16
N ARG A 130 -1.50 0.21 10.25
CA ARG A 130 -2.01 0.60 8.92
C ARG A 130 -1.03 1.45 8.10
N ALA A 131 0.27 1.25 8.30
CA ALA A 131 1.27 1.98 7.53
C ALA A 131 1.38 1.40 6.12
N ILE A 132 1.39 2.26 5.10
CA ILE A 132 1.83 1.88 3.76
C ILE A 132 3.35 1.77 3.82
N VAL A 133 3.86 0.54 3.72
CA VAL A 133 5.29 0.25 3.88
C VAL A 133 6.00 -0.01 2.55
N TYR A 134 5.23 -0.24 1.51
CA TYR A 134 5.68 -0.35 0.13
C TYR A 134 4.55 0.06 -0.81
N ALA A 135 4.88 0.75 -1.89
CA ALA A 135 3.95 1.05 -2.96
C ALA A 135 4.66 1.04 -4.32
N ARG A 136 3.92 0.68 -5.37
CA ARG A 136 4.36 0.73 -6.78
C ARG A 136 3.20 1.08 -7.68
N SER A 137 3.50 1.84 -8.75
CA SER A 137 2.53 2.21 -9.79
C SER A 137 3.08 1.89 -11.17
N TRP A 138 2.16 1.69 -12.11
CA TRP A 138 2.41 1.48 -13.54
C TRP A 138 1.61 2.51 -14.35
N SER A 139 2.05 2.83 -15.54
CA SER A 139 1.37 3.76 -16.46
C SER A 139 0.03 3.21 -16.95
N THR A 140 -0.10 1.88 -17.01
CA THR A 140 -1.31 1.19 -17.46
C THR A 140 -1.73 0.14 -16.45
N SER A 141 -3.03 -0.18 -16.43
CA SER A 141 -3.55 -1.29 -15.62
C SER A 141 -3.19 -2.62 -16.29
N GLY A 142 -2.72 -3.57 -15.48
CA GLY A 142 -2.33 -4.89 -15.94
C GLY A 142 -2.47 -5.94 -14.83
N ALA A 143 -2.29 -7.21 -15.19
CA ALA A 143 -2.20 -8.32 -14.24
C ALA A 143 -0.80 -8.33 -13.63
N HIS A 144 -0.74 -8.27 -12.30
CA HIS A 144 0.49 -8.19 -11.52
C HIS A 144 0.44 -9.08 -10.27
N SER A 145 1.58 -9.28 -9.66
CA SER A 145 1.68 -9.91 -8.34
C SER A 145 2.65 -9.16 -7.44
N ILE A 146 2.33 -9.10 -6.14
CA ILE A 146 3.26 -8.69 -5.09
C ILE A 146 3.53 -9.87 -4.17
N GLY A 147 4.80 -10.16 -3.92
CA GLY A 147 5.28 -11.18 -2.98
C GLY A 147 6.03 -10.54 -1.82
N ILE A 148 5.70 -10.97 -0.60
CA ILE A 148 6.37 -10.55 0.64
C ILE A 148 7.04 -11.79 1.23
N VAL A 149 8.36 -11.74 1.40
CA VAL A 149 9.15 -12.87 1.96
C VAL A 149 9.85 -12.42 3.23
N VAL A 150 9.58 -13.10 4.34
CA VAL A 150 10.16 -12.83 5.66
C VAL A 150 11.66 -13.09 5.63
N VAL A 151 12.47 -12.15 6.13
CA VAL A 151 13.94 -12.31 6.24
C VAL A 151 14.32 -13.09 7.49
N GLY A 152 13.53 -13.03 8.57
CA GLY A 152 13.89 -13.61 9.86
C GLY A 152 14.96 -12.80 10.59
N THR A 153 14.77 -11.49 10.66
CA THR A 153 15.73 -10.54 11.30
C THR A 153 15.97 -10.91 12.75
N ALA A 154 17.22 -11.12 13.15
CA ALA A 154 17.59 -11.48 14.52
C ALA A 154 17.08 -10.43 15.53
N GLY A 155 16.51 -10.90 16.65
CA GLY A 155 15.95 -10.05 17.72
C GLY A 155 14.57 -9.45 17.43
N HIS A 156 14.19 -9.29 16.16
CA HIS A 156 12.87 -8.75 15.75
C HIS A 156 12.43 -9.35 14.40
N PRO A 157 12.11 -10.65 14.37
CA PRO A 157 11.85 -11.39 13.13
C PRO A 157 10.46 -11.15 12.53
N ARG A 158 9.54 -10.52 13.26
CA ARG A 158 8.12 -10.43 12.88
C ARG A 158 7.89 -9.54 11.66
N VAL A 159 7.15 -10.06 10.68
CA VAL A 159 6.64 -9.34 9.52
C VAL A 159 5.13 -9.46 9.51
N ASP A 160 4.43 -8.33 9.44
CA ASP A 160 2.99 -8.25 9.40
C ASP A 160 2.49 -8.03 7.96
N VAL A 161 1.40 -8.69 7.59
CA VAL A 161 0.57 -8.36 6.42
C VAL A 161 -0.83 -8.04 6.94
N ASP A 162 -1.21 -6.77 6.83
CA ASP A 162 -2.51 -6.26 7.23
C ASP A 162 -3.46 -6.29 6.03
N ALA A 163 -3.09 -5.61 4.95
CA ALA A 163 -3.85 -5.56 3.72
C ALA A 163 -2.96 -5.24 2.52
N PHE A 164 -3.52 -5.46 1.32
CA PHE A 164 -3.02 -4.88 0.08
C PHE A 164 -4.06 -3.92 -0.48
N VAL A 165 -3.63 -2.73 -0.92
CA VAL A 165 -4.47 -1.74 -1.58
C VAL A 165 -4.05 -1.63 -3.02
N ARG A 166 -5.00 -1.73 -3.95
CA ARG A 166 -4.75 -1.56 -5.38
C ARG A 166 -5.59 -0.42 -5.95
N LEU A 167 -5.09 0.22 -7.01
CA LEU A 167 -5.87 1.13 -7.83
C LEU A 167 -6.17 0.47 -9.19
N THR A 168 -7.39 0.62 -9.64
CA THR A 168 -7.83 0.27 -11.00
C THR A 168 -8.36 1.51 -11.68
N PRO A 169 -8.29 1.62 -13.01
CA PRO A 169 -9.11 2.57 -13.75
C PRO A 169 -10.59 2.37 -13.39
N ALA A 170 -11.35 3.46 -13.31
CA ALA A 170 -12.77 3.44 -12.99
C ALA A 170 -13.62 3.69 -14.25
#